data_8e10bcc7c128313b18f3e71c7e6e5c44
#
_entry.id   8e10bcc7c128313b18f3e71c7e6e5c44
#
_cell.length_a   1.000
_cell.length_b   1.000
_cell.length_c   1.000
_cell.angle_alpha   90.00
_cell.angle_beta   90.00
_cell.angle_gamma   90.00
#
_symmetry.space_group_name_H-M   'P 1'
#
loop_
_entity.id
_entity.type
_entity.pdbx_description
1 polymer ?
#
loop_
_entity_poly.entity_id
_entity_poly.type
_entity_poly.pdbx_seq_one_letter_code
_entity_poly.pdbx_strand_id
1 'polypeptide(L)'
;GPIGRRRRTRGILRSLCHNPLTGEAVPIWISDYVLAGYGTGAIMAVPAHDSRDYAFAKHFGLEIRPLVEGCDVSEESFDAKEGIVCNSPREGVTPYCDLSLNGLTIKEAIAATKKYVKEHNLGRVKVNFRLRDAIFSRQRYWGEPFPVYYKDNMPYMIDESALPLELPEVAKFLPTETGEPPLGHAAKWAWDTVNKCVVENEKIDNITVFPLELNTMPGFAGSSAYYLRYMDPHNNQALVDKKTDEYWHNVDLYVGGTEHATGHLIYSRFWNKFLYDLGISVAEEPFQKLVNQGMIQGRSNFVYRIKDTNTFVSLNLKDQYDTTPLHVDVNIVSNDVLDLEAFKAWRPEYETAEFILEDGKYICGWAVEKMSKSMFNVVNPDMIVDKYGADTLRMYEMFLGPVEQSKPWDTNGIDGVHRFIKKFWSLFYDRNDNYLVTDEPATKEELKSLHKLIKKVTGDIEQFSYNTSISAFMICVNELFGMKCSKKEILNQFIIVLAPFAPHVCEELWETLGNAGSVCDAKWPVCNEEYLVEDTVNYTVSFNGKARFNMEFPADAASDAIQTAVLADERSEKWMEGKSIVKVIVVPKKIVNIVVK
;
A
#
# COMPACT_ATOMS: atom_id res chain seq x y z
N GLY A 1 13.46 11.29 -2.77
CA GLY A 1 14.43 11.90 -3.63
C GLY A 1 15.16 10.85 -4.44
N PRO A 2 15.64 11.11 -5.67
CA PRO A 2 16.32 10.11 -6.47
C PRO A 2 17.55 9.63 -5.70
N ILE A 3 17.65 8.32 -5.55
CA ILE A 3 18.87 7.68 -5.04
C ILE A 3 19.97 8.06 -6.02
N GLY A 4 20.75 9.09 -5.63
CA GLY A 4 21.90 9.53 -6.41
C GLY A 4 22.75 8.31 -6.73
N ARG A 5 23.21 8.22 -7.99
CA ARG A 5 24.16 7.21 -8.45
C ARG A 5 25.35 7.21 -7.48
N ARG A 6 25.30 6.40 -6.42
CA ARG A 6 26.47 6.14 -5.60
C ARG A 6 27.50 5.55 -6.54
N ARG A 7 28.63 6.19 -6.70
CA ARG A 7 29.82 5.60 -7.31
C ARG A 7 30.09 4.34 -6.52
N ARG A 8 29.76 3.17 -7.11
CA ARG A 8 30.08 1.88 -6.53
C ARG A 8 31.59 1.81 -6.40
N THR A 9 32.10 1.78 -5.19
CA THR A 9 33.53 1.63 -4.91
C THR A 9 33.94 0.26 -5.42
N ARG A 10 34.84 0.18 -6.40
CA ARG A 10 35.15 -0.98 -7.21
C ARG A 10 36.59 -1.40 -6.97
N GLY A 11 36.81 -2.62 -6.65
CA GLY A 11 38.16 -3.20 -6.66
C GLY A 11 38.10 -4.70 -6.82
N ILE A 12 38.69 -5.20 -7.90
CA ILE A 12 39.12 -6.59 -7.92
C ILE A 12 40.36 -6.68 -7.01
N LEU A 13 40.24 -7.42 -5.92
CA LEU A 13 41.41 -7.91 -5.23
C LEU A 13 41.97 -8.97 -6.18
N ARG A 14 43.09 -8.76 -6.84
CA ARG A 14 43.74 -9.75 -7.75
C ARG A 14 44.11 -11.04 -7.01
N SER A 15 43.24 -11.49 -6.13
CA SER A 15 43.36 -12.66 -5.27
C SER A 15 42.21 -13.61 -5.58
N LEU A 16 42.52 -14.88 -5.50
CA LEU A 16 41.55 -15.96 -5.68
C LEU A 16 41.39 -16.67 -4.32
N CYS A 17 40.21 -17.18 -4.05
CA CYS A 17 40.03 -18.21 -3.03
C CYS A 17 39.56 -19.52 -3.67
N HIS A 18 39.87 -20.64 -3.05
CA HIS A 18 39.39 -21.94 -3.50
C HIS A 18 38.11 -22.32 -2.77
N ASN A 19 37.11 -22.73 -3.54
CA ASN A 19 35.91 -23.30 -2.95
C ASN A 19 36.30 -24.63 -2.28
N PRO A 20 36.12 -24.81 -0.96
CA PRO A 20 36.59 -25.98 -0.25
C PRO A 20 35.87 -27.28 -0.65
N LEU A 21 34.74 -27.21 -1.29
CA LEU A 21 33.95 -28.35 -1.76
C LEU A 21 34.33 -28.78 -3.18
N THR A 22 34.51 -27.82 -4.08
CA THR A 22 34.78 -28.11 -5.49
C THR A 22 36.23 -27.95 -5.88
N GLY A 23 37.02 -27.22 -5.11
CA GLY A 23 38.42 -26.89 -5.46
C GLY A 23 38.54 -25.78 -6.50
N GLU A 24 37.42 -25.29 -7.06
CA GLU A 24 37.45 -24.23 -8.07
C GLU A 24 37.98 -22.93 -7.48
N ALA A 25 38.82 -22.26 -8.24
CA ALA A 25 39.31 -20.92 -7.90
C ALA A 25 38.22 -19.88 -8.20
N VAL A 26 37.81 -19.11 -7.20
CA VAL A 26 36.81 -18.05 -7.34
C VAL A 26 37.44 -16.70 -7.05
N PRO A 27 37.14 -15.65 -7.86
CA PRO A 27 37.74 -14.33 -7.69
C PRO A 27 37.12 -13.60 -6.48
N ILE A 28 37.95 -12.83 -5.77
CA ILE A 28 37.54 -12.01 -4.65
C ILE A 28 37.28 -10.59 -5.13
N TRP A 29 36.08 -10.09 -4.87
CA TRP A 29 35.64 -8.73 -5.21
C TRP A 29 35.28 -7.94 -3.97
N ILE A 30 35.38 -6.61 -4.02
CA ILE A 30 34.91 -5.70 -2.99
C ILE A 30 33.66 -4.99 -3.50
N SER A 31 32.62 -4.95 -2.69
CA SER A 31 31.38 -4.26 -3.02
C SER A 31 30.79 -3.57 -1.80
N ASP A 32 30.19 -2.40 -2.02
CA ASP A 32 29.57 -1.58 -0.99
C ASP A 32 28.21 -2.15 -0.49
N TYR A 33 27.61 -3.10 -1.19
CA TYR A 33 26.38 -3.77 -0.70
C TYR A 33 26.68 -4.95 0.25
N VAL A 34 27.92 -5.39 0.36
CA VAL A 34 28.34 -6.41 1.33
C VAL A 34 28.66 -5.74 2.66
N LEU A 35 27.81 -5.99 3.65
CA LEU A 35 27.93 -5.34 4.96
C LEU A 35 29.03 -5.98 5.80
N ALA A 36 30.02 -5.22 6.22
CA ALA A 36 31.14 -5.68 7.05
C ALA A 36 30.69 -6.24 8.42
N GLY A 37 29.58 -5.76 8.96
CA GLY A 37 29.01 -6.22 10.22
C GLY A 37 28.11 -7.47 10.12
N TYR A 38 27.91 -8.02 8.92
CA TYR A 38 27.08 -9.21 8.73
C TYR A 38 27.96 -10.47 8.58
N GLY A 39 27.87 -11.38 9.55
CA GLY A 39 28.70 -12.57 9.59
C GLY A 39 30.18 -12.24 9.77
N THR A 40 31.01 -12.62 8.80
CA THR A 40 32.45 -12.32 8.74
C THR A 40 32.77 -11.09 7.89
N GLY A 41 31.77 -10.46 7.30
CA GLY A 41 31.95 -9.41 6.30
C GLY A 41 32.33 -9.93 4.91
N ALA A 42 32.39 -11.26 4.74
CA ALA A 42 32.60 -11.91 3.44
C ALA A 42 31.41 -12.82 3.12
N ILE A 43 30.98 -12.80 1.87
CA ILE A 43 29.88 -13.65 1.36
C ILE A 43 30.38 -14.45 0.15
N MET A 44 29.79 -15.62 -0.06
CA MET A 44 29.86 -16.31 -1.35
C MET A 44 28.67 -15.78 -2.18
N ALA A 45 28.96 -15.04 -3.24
CA ALA A 45 27.95 -14.53 -4.14
C ALA A 45 27.38 -15.65 -4.99
N VAL A 46 26.08 -15.58 -5.27
CA VAL A 46 25.35 -16.52 -6.14
C VAL A 46 24.56 -15.75 -7.18
N PRO A 47 25.19 -15.24 -8.24
CA PRO A 47 24.58 -14.34 -9.20
C PRO A 47 23.28 -14.86 -9.83
N ALA A 48 23.18 -16.16 -10.08
CA ALA A 48 21.96 -16.73 -10.65
C ALA A 48 20.73 -16.67 -9.75
N HIS A 49 20.91 -16.49 -8.41
CA HIS A 49 19.84 -16.64 -7.42
C HIS A 49 19.76 -15.51 -6.38
N ASP A 50 20.42 -14.38 -6.67
CA ASP A 50 20.29 -13.12 -5.91
C ASP A 50 20.36 -11.94 -6.88
N SER A 51 19.36 -11.10 -6.90
CA SER A 51 19.22 -10.00 -7.86
C SER A 51 20.34 -8.94 -7.75
N ARG A 52 20.93 -8.75 -6.58
CA ARG A 52 22.04 -7.81 -6.38
C ARG A 52 23.34 -8.38 -6.92
N ASP A 53 23.60 -9.68 -6.64
CA ASP A 53 24.74 -10.41 -7.16
C ASP A 53 24.65 -10.53 -8.68
N TYR A 54 23.44 -10.75 -9.22
CA TYR A 54 23.17 -10.78 -10.65
C TYR A 54 23.53 -9.46 -11.33
N ALA A 55 23.02 -8.35 -10.81
CA ALA A 55 23.30 -7.03 -11.35
C ALA A 55 24.80 -6.70 -11.31
N PHE A 56 25.48 -7.13 -10.25
CA PHE A 56 26.93 -6.98 -10.12
C PHE A 56 27.68 -7.82 -11.17
N ALA A 57 27.31 -9.09 -11.31
CA ALA A 57 27.93 -10.02 -12.27
C ALA A 57 27.75 -9.56 -13.73
N LYS A 58 26.54 -9.14 -14.10
CA LYS A 58 26.27 -8.55 -15.44
C LYS A 58 27.13 -7.30 -15.70
N HIS A 59 27.22 -6.42 -14.71
CA HIS A 59 28.01 -5.19 -14.85
C HIS A 59 29.51 -5.44 -15.07
N PHE A 60 30.05 -6.48 -14.42
CA PHE A 60 31.48 -6.80 -14.49
C PHE A 60 31.80 -7.94 -15.46
N GLY A 61 30.84 -8.46 -16.18
CA GLY A 61 31.03 -9.58 -17.13
C GLY A 61 31.44 -10.88 -16.46
N LEU A 62 30.96 -11.14 -15.22
CA LEU A 62 31.24 -12.37 -14.48
C LEU A 62 30.29 -13.50 -14.93
N GLU A 63 30.74 -14.75 -14.79
CA GLU A 63 29.91 -15.92 -15.06
C GLU A 63 28.68 -15.95 -14.17
N ILE A 64 27.50 -16.17 -14.75
CA ILE A 64 26.24 -16.38 -14.04
C ILE A 64 25.84 -17.83 -14.30
N ARG A 65 25.93 -18.66 -13.27
CA ARG A 65 25.73 -20.10 -13.34
C ARG A 65 24.39 -20.47 -12.70
N PRO A 66 23.41 -21.00 -13.43
CA PRO A 66 22.18 -21.50 -12.84
C PRO A 66 22.46 -22.73 -11.96
N LEU A 67 21.89 -22.74 -10.75
CA LEU A 67 22.01 -23.82 -9.77
C LEU A 67 20.66 -24.53 -9.51
N VAL A 68 19.62 -24.15 -10.23
CA VAL A 68 18.28 -24.77 -10.18
C VAL A 68 17.91 -25.23 -11.58
N GLU A 69 17.41 -26.45 -11.69
CA GLU A 69 17.02 -27.04 -12.97
C GLU A 69 15.90 -26.24 -13.65
N GLY A 70 16.03 -26.04 -14.95
CA GLY A 70 14.99 -25.40 -15.77
C GLY A 70 14.82 -23.90 -15.56
N CYS A 71 15.64 -23.23 -14.71
CA CYS A 71 15.58 -21.79 -14.59
C CYS A 71 16.35 -21.09 -15.72
N ASP A 72 15.74 -20.05 -16.29
CA ASP A 72 16.39 -19.15 -17.23
C ASP A 72 16.92 -17.93 -16.47
N VAL A 73 18.23 -17.72 -16.54
CA VAL A 73 18.93 -16.60 -15.90
C VAL A 73 19.60 -15.67 -16.93
N SER A 74 19.15 -15.70 -18.17
CA SER A 74 19.70 -14.87 -19.24
C SER A 74 19.41 -13.38 -19.05
N GLU A 75 18.23 -13.05 -18.55
CA GLU A 75 17.75 -11.66 -18.40
C GLU A 75 17.68 -11.19 -16.95
N GLU A 76 17.34 -12.06 -16.02
CA GLU A 76 17.21 -11.76 -14.59
C GLU A 76 17.63 -12.94 -13.72
N SER A 77 17.82 -12.70 -12.42
CA SER A 77 18.09 -13.76 -11.44
C SER A 77 16.83 -14.56 -11.13
N PHE A 78 17.00 -15.83 -10.83
CA PHE A 78 15.94 -16.69 -10.32
C PHE A 78 15.99 -16.74 -8.79
N ASP A 79 15.28 -15.84 -8.12
CA ASP A 79 15.35 -15.65 -6.67
C ASP A 79 14.42 -16.61 -5.87
N ALA A 80 13.66 -17.48 -6.54
CA ALA A 80 12.81 -18.47 -5.89
C ALA A 80 13.65 -19.45 -5.06
N LYS A 81 13.12 -19.83 -3.89
CA LYS A 81 13.79 -20.71 -2.93
C LYS A 81 13.32 -22.16 -3.02
N GLU A 82 12.70 -22.51 -4.13
CA GLU A 82 12.17 -23.84 -4.43
C GLU A 82 12.70 -24.31 -5.77
N GLY A 83 12.94 -25.62 -5.89
CA GLY A 83 13.45 -26.24 -7.11
C GLY A 83 14.43 -27.35 -6.83
N ILE A 84 14.89 -28.00 -7.91
CA ILE A 84 15.89 -29.07 -7.87
C ILE A 84 17.26 -28.48 -8.18
N VAL A 85 18.24 -28.80 -7.36
CA VAL A 85 19.62 -28.31 -7.51
C VAL A 85 20.33 -29.00 -8.68
N CYS A 86 21.03 -28.22 -9.48
CA CYS A 86 21.91 -28.68 -10.56
C CYS A 86 23.27 -27.97 -10.47
N ASN A 87 24.22 -28.38 -11.30
CA ASN A 87 25.57 -27.79 -11.39
C ASN A 87 26.34 -27.72 -10.04
N SER A 88 26.07 -28.64 -9.12
CA SER A 88 26.64 -28.66 -7.77
C SER A 88 27.09 -30.08 -7.35
N PRO A 89 28.20 -30.65 -7.90
CA PRO A 89 29.17 -30.02 -8.80
C PRO A 89 28.68 -29.94 -10.25
N ARG A 90 29.30 -29.06 -11.05
CA ARG A 90 29.05 -29.02 -12.50
C ARG A 90 29.73 -30.15 -13.23
N GLU A 91 29.24 -30.49 -14.39
CA GLU A 91 29.83 -31.50 -15.28
C GLU A 91 31.28 -31.13 -15.64
N GLY A 92 32.17 -32.13 -15.63
CA GLY A 92 33.58 -31.96 -15.97
C GLY A 92 34.47 -31.41 -14.86
N VAL A 93 33.92 -31.10 -13.70
CA VAL A 93 34.70 -30.72 -12.48
C VAL A 93 34.86 -31.92 -11.59
N THR A 94 36.11 -32.24 -11.23
CA THR A 94 36.41 -33.24 -10.17
C THR A 94 36.44 -32.52 -8.83
N PRO A 95 35.40 -32.66 -8.00
CA PRO A 95 35.34 -31.95 -6.72
C PRO A 95 36.37 -32.50 -5.70
N TYR A 96 36.75 -31.65 -4.77
CA TYR A 96 37.62 -32.04 -3.65
C TYR A 96 36.89 -32.91 -2.60
N CYS A 97 35.60 -33.03 -2.72
CA CYS A 97 34.77 -33.79 -1.80
C CYS A 97 33.82 -34.74 -2.54
N ASP A 98 33.27 -35.68 -1.83
CA ASP A 98 32.29 -36.65 -2.29
C ASP A 98 30.83 -36.15 -2.20
N LEU A 99 30.64 -34.91 -1.79
CA LEU A 99 29.30 -34.29 -1.70
C LEU A 99 28.79 -33.87 -3.08
N SER A 100 27.67 -34.44 -3.48
CA SER A 100 26.89 -33.97 -4.62
C SER A 100 25.52 -33.48 -4.16
N LEU A 101 25.14 -32.29 -4.64
CA LEU A 101 23.84 -31.69 -4.35
C LEU A 101 22.88 -31.81 -5.53
N ASN A 102 23.37 -32.29 -6.68
CA ASN A 102 22.56 -32.45 -7.90
C ASN A 102 21.39 -33.41 -7.66
N GLY A 103 20.20 -33.01 -8.09
CA GLY A 103 18.97 -33.80 -7.95
C GLY A 103 18.26 -33.65 -6.58
N LEU A 104 18.87 -32.94 -5.63
CA LEU A 104 18.22 -32.63 -4.35
C LEU A 104 17.34 -31.39 -4.46
N THR A 105 16.30 -31.32 -3.65
CA THR A 105 15.60 -30.05 -3.44
C THR A 105 16.52 -29.05 -2.74
N ILE A 106 16.31 -27.74 -2.92
CA ILE A 106 17.11 -26.69 -2.26
C ILE A 106 17.16 -26.90 -0.74
N LYS A 107 16.06 -27.33 -0.13
CA LYS A 107 16.00 -27.60 1.32
C LYS A 107 16.88 -28.77 1.74
N GLU A 108 16.86 -29.84 0.98
CA GLU A 108 17.70 -31.03 1.21
C GLU A 108 19.18 -30.71 0.96
N ALA A 109 19.49 -29.95 -0.09
CA ALA A 109 20.85 -29.52 -0.40
C ALA A 109 21.46 -28.68 0.71
N ILE A 110 20.69 -27.73 1.27
CA ILE A 110 21.10 -26.94 2.43
C ILE A 110 21.38 -27.82 3.66
N ALA A 111 20.52 -28.81 3.93
CA ALA A 111 20.70 -29.73 5.04
C ALA A 111 21.95 -30.62 4.86
N ALA A 112 22.14 -31.17 3.66
CA ALA A 112 23.31 -31.98 3.30
C ALA A 112 24.61 -31.19 3.41
N THR A 113 24.66 -29.95 2.91
CA THR A 113 25.85 -29.08 3.02
C THR A 113 26.19 -28.75 4.47
N LYS A 114 25.19 -28.39 5.29
CA LYS A 114 25.41 -28.13 6.73
C LYS A 114 25.98 -29.32 7.46
N LYS A 115 25.45 -30.50 7.17
CA LYS A 115 25.92 -31.75 7.75
C LYS A 115 27.37 -32.02 7.35
N TYR A 116 27.66 -31.95 6.06
CA TYR A 116 29.00 -32.22 5.50
C TYR A 116 30.06 -31.28 6.05
N VAL A 117 29.80 -29.96 6.05
CA VAL A 117 30.71 -28.93 6.59
C VAL A 117 31.07 -29.20 8.06
N LYS A 118 30.09 -29.65 8.85
CA LYS A 118 30.28 -29.96 10.27
C LYS A 118 31.12 -31.25 10.47
N GLU A 119 30.76 -32.29 9.73
CA GLU A 119 31.41 -33.61 9.88
C GLU A 119 32.87 -33.60 9.41
N HIS A 120 33.21 -32.79 8.41
CA HIS A 120 34.56 -32.71 7.84
C HIS A 120 35.40 -31.53 8.38
N ASN A 121 34.90 -30.80 9.41
CA ASN A 121 35.59 -29.65 10.00
C ASN A 121 35.95 -28.54 8.98
N LEU A 122 35.21 -28.41 7.89
CA LEU A 122 35.43 -27.36 6.89
C LEU A 122 34.94 -25.97 7.34
N GLY A 123 34.19 -25.92 8.43
CA GLY A 123 33.64 -24.71 8.98
C GLY A 123 32.66 -25.00 10.12
N ARG A 124 31.91 -24.01 10.52
CA ARG A 124 30.90 -24.15 11.57
C ARG A 124 29.51 -23.71 11.07
N VAL A 125 28.51 -24.47 11.43
CA VAL A 125 27.10 -24.05 11.23
C VAL A 125 26.74 -23.09 12.34
N LYS A 126 26.43 -21.86 11.99
CA LYS A 126 25.99 -20.82 12.93
C LYS A 126 24.54 -20.46 12.63
N VAL A 127 23.70 -20.41 13.65
CA VAL A 127 22.36 -19.85 13.55
C VAL A 127 22.50 -18.35 13.74
N ASN A 128 22.26 -17.60 12.69
CA ASN A 128 22.15 -16.15 12.76
C ASN A 128 20.68 -15.79 12.94
N PHE A 129 20.35 -15.24 14.10
CA PHE A 129 19.04 -14.65 14.29
C PHE A 129 18.92 -13.39 13.42
N ARG A 130 17.75 -13.18 12.81
CA ARG A 130 17.47 -11.96 12.03
C ARG A 130 17.23 -10.72 12.89
N LEU A 131 17.43 -10.85 14.20
CA LEU A 131 17.41 -9.74 15.12
C LEU A 131 18.71 -8.96 14.97
N ARG A 132 18.58 -7.67 14.73
CA ARG A 132 19.67 -6.71 14.80
C ARG A 132 19.58 -6.00 16.14
N ASP A 133 20.73 -5.59 16.67
CA ASP A 133 20.75 -4.72 17.84
C ASP A 133 19.92 -3.45 17.56
N ALA A 134 19.07 -3.09 18.48
CA ALA A 134 18.30 -1.86 18.42
C ALA A 134 19.20 -0.69 18.85
N ILE A 135 20.01 -0.19 17.94
CA ILE A 135 20.88 0.96 18.19
C ILE A 135 20.03 2.24 18.10
N PHE A 136 19.95 2.98 19.23
CA PHE A 136 19.21 4.23 19.31
C PHE A 136 20.09 5.43 18.91
N SER A 137 20.82 5.32 17.81
CA SER A 137 21.62 6.41 17.23
C SER A 137 21.76 6.27 15.71
N ARG A 138 21.97 7.38 15.02
CA ARG A 138 22.16 7.43 13.57
C ARG A 138 23.28 8.40 13.21
N GLN A 139 24.05 8.02 12.23
CA GLN A 139 25.08 8.86 11.59
C GLN A 139 24.42 9.75 10.53
N ARG A 140 23.50 10.60 10.97
CA ARG A 140 22.73 11.51 10.10
C ARG A 140 22.67 12.89 10.74
N TYR A 141 22.52 13.92 9.91
CA TYR A 141 22.28 15.28 10.39
C TYR A 141 20.85 15.44 10.90
N TRP A 142 19.86 15.07 10.07
CA TRP A 142 18.44 15.20 10.42
C TRP A 142 18.01 14.14 11.42
N GLY A 143 17.81 14.59 12.63
CA GLY A 143 17.37 13.83 13.79
C GLY A 143 17.50 14.68 15.05
N GLU A 144 16.87 14.28 16.14
CA GLU A 144 17.02 14.97 17.42
C GLU A 144 18.46 14.75 17.94
N PRO A 145 19.21 15.81 18.30
CA PRO A 145 20.54 15.67 18.85
C PRO A 145 20.51 15.06 20.24
N PHE A 146 21.51 14.26 20.58
CA PHE A 146 21.66 13.76 21.94
C PHE A 146 22.20 14.87 22.84
N PRO A 147 21.54 15.15 23.97
CA PRO A 147 22.02 16.14 24.93
C PRO A 147 23.17 15.57 25.80
N VAL A 148 24.23 15.09 25.14
CA VAL A 148 25.32 14.34 25.75
C VAL A 148 26.67 14.90 25.29
N TYR A 149 27.57 15.08 26.25
CA TYR A 149 28.99 15.36 25.99
C TYR A 149 29.87 14.24 26.53
N TYR A 150 31.10 14.13 26.05
CA TYR A 150 32.05 13.08 26.44
C TYR A 150 33.22 13.63 27.24
N LYS A 151 33.43 13.06 28.43
CA LYS A 151 34.60 13.26 29.25
C LYS A 151 35.30 11.91 29.47
N ASP A 152 36.57 11.80 29.09
CA ASP A 152 37.34 10.54 29.18
C ASP A 152 36.62 9.36 28.50
N ASN A 153 36.02 9.58 27.37
CA ASN A 153 35.17 8.65 26.60
C ASN A 153 33.89 8.15 27.34
N MET A 154 33.55 8.78 28.45
CA MET A 154 32.29 8.50 29.17
C MET A 154 31.26 9.56 28.85
N PRO A 155 30.00 9.16 28.57
CA PRO A 155 28.90 10.10 28.28
C PRO A 155 28.36 10.75 29.55
N TYR A 156 28.10 12.04 29.46
CA TYR A 156 27.46 12.85 30.51
C TYR A 156 26.35 13.70 29.89
N MET A 157 25.27 13.88 30.62
CA MET A 157 24.16 14.77 30.19
C MET A 157 24.57 16.24 30.31
N ILE A 158 24.13 17.06 29.36
CA ILE A 158 24.20 18.52 29.49
C ILE A 158 23.22 19.00 30.57
N ASP A 159 23.36 20.25 30.99
CA ASP A 159 22.43 20.87 31.95
C ASP A 159 21.04 21.07 31.31
N GLU A 160 19.97 20.74 32.04
CA GLU A 160 18.60 20.86 31.56
C GLU A 160 18.20 22.30 31.17
N SER A 161 18.85 23.30 31.79
CA SER A 161 18.60 24.73 31.46
C SER A 161 19.03 25.11 30.03
N ALA A 162 19.85 24.26 29.37
CA ALA A 162 20.30 24.45 28.00
C ALA A 162 19.42 23.71 26.96
N LEU A 163 18.35 23.06 27.38
CA LEU A 163 17.39 22.44 26.47
C LEU A 163 16.36 23.46 25.96
N PRO A 164 15.89 23.31 24.73
CA PRO A 164 16.23 22.30 23.75
C PRO A 164 17.63 22.48 23.14
N LEU A 165 18.36 21.36 22.93
CA LEU A 165 19.60 21.35 22.18
C LEU A 165 19.28 21.39 20.70
N GLU A 166 19.62 22.48 20.02
CA GLU A 166 19.34 22.66 18.60
C GLU A 166 20.48 22.13 17.73
N LEU A 167 20.13 21.66 16.52
CA LEU A 167 21.13 21.21 15.55
C LEU A 167 22.02 22.40 15.09
N PRO A 168 23.35 22.22 15.02
CA PRO A 168 24.24 23.27 14.57
C PRO A 168 24.21 23.42 13.06
N GLU A 169 24.59 24.58 12.55
CA GLU A 169 24.84 24.75 11.12
C GLU A 169 26.05 23.93 10.69
N VAL A 170 25.93 23.27 9.53
CA VAL A 170 27.01 22.48 8.91
C VAL A 170 27.13 22.82 7.43
N ALA A 171 28.36 22.81 6.94
CA ALA A 171 28.62 23.07 5.53
C ALA A 171 28.20 21.93 4.60
N LYS A 172 28.12 20.70 5.12
CA LYS A 172 27.77 19.49 4.36
C LYS A 172 26.98 18.50 5.22
N PHE A 173 25.95 17.86 4.65
CA PHE A 173 25.15 16.81 5.28
C PHE A 173 25.69 15.40 5.02
N LEU A 174 26.95 15.28 4.64
CA LEU A 174 27.69 14.03 4.39
C LEU A 174 28.61 13.73 5.56
N PRO A 175 29.02 12.45 5.74
CA PRO A 175 30.08 12.13 6.68
C PRO A 175 31.35 12.93 6.41
N THR A 176 32.18 13.11 7.45
CA THR A 176 33.50 13.71 7.30
C THR A 176 34.46 12.81 6.51
N GLU A 177 35.58 13.32 6.08
CA GLU A 177 36.61 12.54 5.37
C GLU A 177 37.19 11.41 6.26
N THR A 178 37.16 11.59 7.58
CA THR A 178 37.58 10.60 8.59
C THR A 178 36.47 9.60 8.96
N GLY A 179 35.26 9.75 8.37
CA GLY A 179 34.14 8.84 8.59
C GLY A 179 33.24 9.20 9.78
N GLU A 180 33.43 10.38 10.39
CA GLU A 180 32.55 10.86 11.45
C GLU A 180 31.16 11.25 10.89
N PRO A 181 30.11 11.24 11.72
CA PRO A 181 28.78 11.71 11.32
C PRO A 181 28.79 13.17 10.81
N PRO A 182 27.74 13.60 10.09
CA PRO A 182 27.65 14.96 9.54
C PRO A 182 27.84 16.08 10.58
N LEU A 183 27.48 15.89 11.84
CA LEU A 183 27.72 16.85 12.91
C LEU A 183 29.22 17.09 13.17
N GLY A 184 30.12 16.21 12.72
CA GLY A 184 31.55 16.42 12.72
C GLY A 184 32.03 17.59 11.86
N HIS A 185 31.19 18.10 10.94
CA HIS A 185 31.45 19.33 10.17
C HIS A 185 31.13 20.62 10.91
N ALA A 186 30.45 20.53 12.07
CA ALA A 186 30.04 21.71 12.81
C ALA A 186 31.25 22.41 13.45
N ALA A 187 31.37 23.69 13.29
CA ALA A 187 32.40 24.49 13.95
C ALA A 187 32.07 24.78 15.42
N LYS A 188 30.79 24.81 15.75
CA LYS A 188 30.26 25.11 17.10
C LYS A 188 29.45 23.93 17.61
N TRP A 189 30.12 22.94 18.21
CA TRP A 189 29.50 21.73 18.72
C TRP A 189 30.31 21.13 19.89
N ALA A 190 30.61 22.00 20.88
CA ALA A 190 31.26 21.63 22.12
C ALA A 190 30.46 22.15 23.32
N TRP A 191 30.56 21.47 24.45
CA TRP A 191 29.82 21.79 25.66
C TRP A 191 30.72 22.44 26.71
N ASP A 192 30.39 23.67 27.09
CA ASP A 192 31.02 24.36 28.21
C ASP A 192 30.29 24.05 29.50
N THR A 193 30.92 23.29 30.40
CA THR A 193 30.33 22.85 31.67
C THR A 193 30.21 23.98 32.70
N VAL A 194 30.98 25.06 32.54
CA VAL A 194 30.95 26.21 33.47
C VAL A 194 29.84 27.17 33.09
N ASN A 195 29.79 27.55 31.81
CA ASN A 195 28.78 28.49 31.30
C ASN A 195 27.48 27.80 30.86
N LYS A 196 27.42 26.48 30.87
CA LYS A 196 26.25 25.65 30.52
C LYS A 196 25.68 26.00 29.13
N CYS A 197 26.53 26.09 28.14
CA CYS A 197 26.17 26.43 26.77
C CYS A 197 27.02 25.72 25.74
N VAL A 198 26.51 25.66 24.48
CA VAL A 198 27.26 25.18 23.31
C VAL A 198 28.22 26.26 22.82
N VAL A 199 29.48 25.88 22.65
CA VAL A 199 30.58 26.79 22.22
C VAL A 199 31.31 26.20 21.03
N GLU A 200 32.23 26.97 20.48
CA GLU A 200 33.10 26.61 19.36
C GLU A 200 34.03 25.44 19.74
N ASN A 201 34.25 24.51 18.81
CA ASN A 201 35.10 23.33 19.00
C ASN A 201 36.56 23.67 19.34
N GLU A 202 37.04 24.84 18.93
CA GLU A 202 38.38 25.33 19.25
C GLU A 202 38.62 25.53 20.76
N LYS A 203 37.51 25.64 21.53
CA LYS A 203 37.57 25.81 22.99
C LYS A 203 37.66 24.49 23.76
N ILE A 204 37.61 23.33 23.08
CA ILE A 204 37.71 22.01 23.74
C ILE A 204 39.08 21.89 24.40
N ASP A 205 39.06 21.81 25.73
CA ASP A 205 40.27 21.64 26.55
C ASP A 205 40.26 20.29 27.32
N ASN A 206 39.16 19.54 27.24
CA ASN A 206 38.88 18.30 27.98
C ASN A 206 39.01 18.45 29.52
N ILE A 207 38.86 19.67 30.02
CA ILE A 207 38.86 19.99 31.46
C ILE A 207 37.53 20.67 31.82
N THR A 208 37.11 21.69 31.09
CA THR A 208 35.86 22.45 31.28
C THR A 208 34.97 22.44 30.04
N VAL A 209 35.56 22.28 28.86
CA VAL A 209 34.88 22.22 27.57
C VAL A 209 35.13 20.89 26.89
N PHE A 210 34.05 20.19 26.56
CA PHE A 210 34.07 18.81 26.07
C PHE A 210 33.35 18.68 24.73
N PRO A 211 33.67 17.66 23.90
CA PRO A 211 32.96 17.38 22.66
C PRO A 211 31.55 16.87 22.93
N LEU A 212 30.57 17.35 22.15
CA LEU A 212 29.20 16.82 22.12
C LEU A 212 29.12 15.56 21.23
N GLU A 213 28.08 14.74 21.48
CA GLU A 213 27.75 13.58 20.64
C GLU A 213 27.51 14.01 19.19
N LEU A 214 28.10 13.27 18.25
CA LEU A 214 27.98 13.54 16.81
C LEU A 214 26.83 12.81 16.13
N ASN A 215 26.32 11.73 16.76
CA ASN A 215 25.15 11.03 16.25
C ASN A 215 23.86 11.79 16.62
N THR A 216 22.83 11.54 15.87
CA THR A 216 21.46 11.99 16.19
C THR A 216 20.59 10.80 16.57
N MET A 217 19.48 11.05 17.24
CA MET A 217 18.48 10.02 17.52
C MET A 217 17.85 9.52 16.22
N PRO A 218 17.36 8.27 16.15
CA PRO A 218 16.64 7.79 14.99
C PRO A 218 15.35 8.58 14.78
N GLY A 219 14.86 8.64 13.53
CA GLY A 219 13.65 9.39 13.19
C GLY A 219 12.40 8.99 13.97
N PHE A 220 12.37 7.76 14.50
CA PHE A 220 11.26 7.32 15.35
C PHE A 220 11.31 7.84 16.81
N ALA A 221 12.37 8.52 17.24
CA ALA A 221 12.47 9.04 18.60
C ALA A 221 11.29 9.97 18.94
N GLY A 222 11.06 11.00 18.11
CA GLY A 222 9.92 11.89 18.28
C GLY A 222 8.60 11.27 17.84
N SER A 223 8.58 10.58 16.70
CA SER A 223 7.34 10.02 16.14
C SER A 223 6.74 8.88 16.97
N SER A 224 7.50 8.27 17.86
CA SER A 224 6.99 7.21 18.74
C SER A 224 5.96 7.70 19.76
N ALA A 225 6.03 8.96 20.19
CA ALA A 225 5.14 9.55 21.19
C ALA A 225 4.46 10.85 20.70
N TYR A 226 4.40 11.08 19.39
CA TYR A 226 3.89 12.33 18.81
C TYR A 226 2.45 12.63 19.23
N TYR A 227 1.61 11.62 19.41
CA TYR A 227 0.21 11.76 19.80
C TYR A 227 0.05 12.42 21.19
N LEU A 228 0.98 12.19 22.11
CA LEU A 228 1.01 12.90 23.39
C LEU A 228 1.30 14.39 23.18
N ARG A 229 2.29 14.70 22.34
CA ARG A 229 2.64 16.09 22.03
C ARG A 229 1.51 16.84 21.31
N TYR A 230 0.75 16.16 20.45
CA TYR A 230 -0.41 16.74 19.77
C TYR A 230 -1.53 17.16 20.71
N MET A 231 -1.65 16.52 21.87
CA MET A 231 -2.63 16.92 22.89
C MET A 231 -2.30 18.31 23.49
N ASP A 232 -1.02 18.68 23.52
CA ASP A 232 -0.54 19.89 24.19
C ASP A 232 0.65 20.53 23.44
N PRO A 233 0.44 20.97 22.17
CA PRO A 233 1.52 21.32 21.25
C PRO A 233 2.30 22.57 21.63
N HIS A 234 1.73 23.43 22.45
CA HIS A 234 2.34 24.70 22.87
C HIS A 234 2.97 24.66 24.27
N ASN A 235 2.94 23.52 24.93
CA ASN A 235 3.53 23.35 26.24
C ASN A 235 5.07 23.34 26.13
N ASN A 236 5.71 24.32 26.76
CA ASN A 236 7.18 24.45 26.77
C ASN A 236 7.82 23.93 28.08
N GLN A 237 7.03 23.37 28.99
CA GLN A 237 7.50 22.86 30.28
C GLN A 237 7.54 21.33 30.33
N ALA A 238 6.64 20.68 29.61
CA ALA A 238 6.53 19.21 29.58
C ALA A 238 6.12 18.71 28.21
N LEU A 239 6.30 17.41 27.97
CA LEU A 239 5.83 16.73 26.76
C LEU A 239 4.31 16.90 26.59
N VAL A 240 3.57 16.76 27.69
CA VAL A 240 2.12 16.94 27.79
C VAL A 240 1.78 17.30 29.25
N ASP A 241 0.83 18.21 29.47
CA ASP A 241 0.29 18.45 30.79
C ASP A 241 -0.57 17.27 31.25
N LYS A 242 -0.45 16.91 32.52
CA LYS A 242 -1.14 15.74 33.07
C LYS A 242 -2.66 15.83 32.96
N LYS A 243 -3.25 17.01 33.18
CA LYS A 243 -4.70 17.19 33.07
C LYS A 243 -5.17 17.09 31.62
N THR A 244 -4.34 17.54 30.69
CA THR A 244 -4.61 17.42 29.26
C THR A 244 -4.59 15.95 28.82
N ASP A 245 -3.60 15.19 29.31
CA ASP A 245 -3.52 13.74 29.06
C ASP A 245 -4.66 12.97 29.76
N GLU A 246 -5.04 13.35 30.97
CA GLU A 246 -6.22 12.78 31.66
C GLU A 246 -7.52 13.03 30.89
N TYR A 247 -7.66 14.19 30.23
CA TYR A 247 -8.84 14.54 29.43
C TYR A 247 -8.91 13.76 28.12
N TRP A 248 -7.85 13.77 27.33
CA TRP A 248 -7.81 13.10 26.02
C TRP A 248 -7.58 11.59 26.15
N HIS A 249 -6.84 11.17 27.16
CA HIS A 249 -6.48 9.79 27.44
C HIS A 249 -5.80 9.11 26.24
N ASN A 250 -5.87 7.78 26.13
CA ASN A 250 -5.32 7.07 24.98
C ASN A 250 -6.19 7.30 23.72
N VAL A 251 -5.55 7.21 22.56
CA VAL A 251 -6.18 7.51 21.26
C VAL A 251 -7.32 6.54 20.97
N ASP A 252 -8.51 7.07 20.68
CA ASP A 252 -9.73 6.29 20.46
C ASP A 252 -9.64 5.43 19.20
N LEU A 253 -9.12 6.01 18.11
CA LEU A 253 -8.97 5.36 16.80
C LEU A 253 -7.64 5.72 16.17
N TYR A 254 -6.84 4.72 15.88
CA TYR A 254 -5.55 4.85 15.24
C TYR A 254 -5.55 4.16 13.87
N VAL A 255 -5.34 4.93 12.79
CA VAL A 255 -5.41 4.44 11.42
C VAL A 255 -4.05 4.54 10.77
N GLY A 256 -3.57 3.44 10.21
CA GLY A 256 -2.27 3.42 9.54
C GLY A 256 -1.99 2.10 8.82
N GLY A 257 -1.11 2.14 7.82
CA GLY A 257 -0.78 0.97 7.00
C GLY A 257 -0.08 -0.14 7.79
N THR A 258 -0.22 -1.37 7.32
CA THR A 258 0.39 -2.57 7.93
C THR A 258 1.92 -2.54 7.89
N GLU A 259 2.54 -1.73 7.03
CA GLU A 259 3.99 -1.53 6.98
C GLU A 259 4.58 -0.96 8.27
N HIS A 260 3.74 -0.32 9.09
CA HIS A 260 4.13 0.22 10.40
C HIS A 260 4.02 -0.79 11.55
N ALA A 261 3.52 -1.99 11.31
CA ALA A 261 3.32 -3.02 12.34
C ALA A 261 4.63 -3.43 13.05
N THR A 262 5.73 -3.52 12.32
CA THR A 262 7.06 -3.89 12.84
C THR A 262 7.95 -2.69 13.17
N GLY A 263 7.48 -1.48 12.99
CA GLY A 263 8.21 -0.24 13.26
C GLY A 263 7.45 0.63 14.25
N HIS A 264 6.77 1.63 13.74
CA HIS A 264 6.10 2.66 14.55
C HIS A 264 5.17 2.11 15.65
N LEU A 265 4.37 1.08 15.36
CA LEU A 265 3.43 0.53 16.34
C LEU A 265 4.15 -0.12 17.54
N ILE A 266 5.26 -0.83 17.31
CA ILE A 266 6.07 -1.41 18.38
C ILE A 266 6.73 -0.29 19.18
N TYR A 267 7.32 0.69 18.51
CA TYR A 267 8.02 1.79 19.19
C TYR A 267 7.08 2.70 19.97
N SER A 268 5.92 3.04 19.42
CA SER A 268 4.93 3.87 20.14
C SER A 268 4.40 3.17 21.37
N ARG A 269 4.13 1.86 21.30
CA ARG A 269 3.72 1.08 22.46
C ARG A 269 4.83 0.98 23.50
N PHE A 270 6.07 0.73 23.09
CA PHE A 270 7.22 0.70 24.02
C PHE A 270 7.42 2.04 24.71
N TRP A 271 7.44 3.15 23.97
CA TRP A 271 7.56 4.49 24.52
C TRP A 271 6.43 4.85 25.47
N ASN A 272 5.20 4.53 25.10
CA ASN A 272 4.05 4.82 25.96
C ASN A 272 4.14 4.09 27.30
N LYS A 273 4.50 2.80 27.28
CA LYS A 273 4.69 2.02 28.52
C LYS A 273 5.84 2.57 29.38
N PHE A 274 6.93 2.97 28.75
CA PHE A 274 8.06 3.59 29.43
C PHE A 274 7.65 4.93 30.07
N LEU A 275 6.93 5.78 29.35
CA LEU A 275 6.42 7.06 29.87
C LEU A 275 5.35 6.85 30.96
N TYR A 276 4.56 5.80 30.86
CA TYR A 276 3.63 5.39 31.92
C TYR A 276 4.36 4.97 33.19
N ASP A 277 5.41 4.16 33.10
CA ASP A 277 6.24 3.75 34.23
C ASP A 277 6.93 4.94 34.93
N LEU A 278 7.23 6.00 34.16
CA LEU A 278 7.75 7.27 34.70
C LEU A 278 6.67 8.20 35.25
N GLY A 279 5.38 7.85 35.14
CA GLY A 279 4.25 8.68 35.56
C GLY A 279 3.97 9.90 34.69
N ILE A 280 4.52 9.93 33.47
CA ILE A 280 4.32 11.00 32.46
C ILE A 280 3.03 10.76 31.70
N SER A 281 2.82 9.56 31.15
CA SER A 281 1.55 9.18 30.52
C SER A 281 0.58 8.58 31.54
N VAL A 282 -0.70 8.92 31.44
CA VAL A 282 -1.76 8.40 32.32
C VAL A 282 -2.33 7.06 31.82
N ALA A 283 -2.13 6.70 30.58
CA ALA A 283 -2.59 5.45 29.97
C ALA A 283 -1.44 4.48 29.73
N GLU A 284 -1.61 3.21 30.09
CA GLU A 284 -0.62 2.18 29.86
C GLU A 284 -0.49 1.82 28.35
N GLU A 285 -1.60 1.76 27.64
CA GLU A 285 -1.64 1.47 26.19
C GLU A 285 -1.95 2.75 25.40
N PRO A 286 -1.27 3.00 24.28
CA PRO A 286 -1.41 4.26 23.54
C PRO A 286 -2.71 4.36 22.74
N PHE A 287 -3.26 3.24 22.26
CA PHE A 287 -4.37 3.20 21.30
C PHE A 287 -5.45 2.24 21.77
N GLN A 288 -6.73 2.66 21.64
CA GLN A 288 -7.89 1.81 21.97
C GLN A 288 -8.27 0.90 20.80
N LYS A 289 -8.28 1.44 19.58
CA LYS A 289 -8.64 0.72 18.35
C LYS A 289 -7.65 1.05 17.24
N LEU A 290 -7.14 -0.01 16.61
CA LEU A 290 -6.26 0.08 15.45
C LEU A 290 -7.00 -0.38 14.20
N VAL A 291 -6.89 0.40 13.12
CA VAL A 291 -7.34 0.01 11.79
C VAL A 291 -6.16 0.09 10.83
N ASN A 292 -5.77 -1.04 10.28
CA ASN A 292 -4.71 -1.12 9.26
C ASN A 292 -5.32 -1.26 7.87
N GLN A 293 -4.97 -0.34 6.97
CA GLN A 293 -5.33 -0.46 5.57
C GLN A 293 -4.52 -1.58 4.91
N GLY A 294 -5.18 -2.32 4.02
CA GLY A 294 -4.51 -3.25 3.11
C GLY A 294 -3.64 -2.51 2.09
N MET A 295 -2.66 -3.22 1.55
CA MET A 295 -1.75 -2.68 0.54
C MET A 295 -2.45 -2.54 -0.81
N ILE A 296 -2.19 -1.45 -1.53
CA ILE A 296 -2.48 -1.37 -2.96
C ILE A 296 -1.36 -2.09 -3.69
N GLN A 297 -1.70 -3.17 -4.39
CA GLN A 297 -0.75 -3.98 -5.15
C GLN A 297 -0.66 -3.48 -6.59
N GLY A 298 0.48 -3.72 -7.24
CA GLY A 298 0.66 -3.43 -8.64
C GLY A 298 0.02 -4.52 -9.52
N ARG A 299 -0.45 -4.12 -10.69
CA ARG A 299 -0.79 -5.03 -11.78
C ARG A 299 0.35 -4.94 -12.78
N SER A 300 1.28 -5.90 -12.70
CA SER A 300 2.40 -5.97 -13.64
C SER A 300 1.94 -6.44 -15.00
N ASN A 301 2.55 -5.92 -16.06
CA ASN A 301 2.39 -6.43 -17.41
C ASN A 301 3.68 -7.09 -17.91
N PHE A 302 3.52 -8.07 -18.79
CA PHE A 302 4.62 -8.87 -19.32
C PHE A 302 4.62 -8.87 -20.84
N VAL A 303 5.82 -8.78 -21.41
CA VAL A 303 6.10 -9.10 -22.79
C VAL A 303 6.89 -10.41 -22.85
N TYR A 304 6.81 -11.13 -23.95
CA TYR A 304 7.40 -12.46 -24.10
C TYR A 304 8.46 -12.43 -25.21
N ARG A 305 9.72 -12.47 -24.81
CA ARG A 305 10.86 -12.45 -25.71
C ARG A 305 11.18 -13.85 -26.17
N ILE A 306 11.34 -14.06 -27.47
CA ILE A 306 11.87 -15.31 -28.01
C ILE A 306 13.35 -15.42 -27.63
N LYS A 307 13.74 -16.56 -27.08
CA LYS A 307 15.08 -16.81 -26.56
C LYS A 307 16.15 -16.47 -27.61
N ASP A 308 17.20 -15.80 -27.16
CA ASP A 308 18.35 -15.38 -27.95
C ASP A 308 18.02 -14.46 -29.15
N THR A 309 16.87 -13.80 -29.14
CA THR A 309 16.45 -12.84 -30.18
C THR A 309 16.04 -11.50 -29.57
N ASN A 310 15.75 -10.51 -30.45
CA ASN A 310 15.06 -9.26 -30.05
C ASN A 310 13.63 -9.23 -30.61
N THR A 311 12.99 -10.40 -30.69
CA THR A 311 11.60 -10.57 -31.14
C THR A 311 10.69 -10.90 -29.97
N PHE A 312 9.57 -10.20 -29.88
CA PHE A 312 8.58 -10.32 -28.81
C PHE A 312 7.27 -10.87 -29.38
N VAL A 313 6.69 -11.84 -28.69
CA VAL A 313 5.48 -12.54 -29.11
C VAL A 313 4.31 -12.14 -28.22
N SER A 314 3.17 -11.84 -28.84
CA SER A 314 1.91 -11.56 -28.13
C SER A 314 1.45 -12.75 -27.28
N LEU A 315 0.77 -12.47 -26.17
CA LEU A 315 0.39 -13.40 -25.10
C LEU A 315 -0.14 -14.75 -25.60
N ASN A 316 -1.13 -14.75 -26.48
CA ASN A 316 -1.81 -15.99 -26.89
C ASN A 316 -1.01 -16.81 -27.91
N LEU A 317 0.05 -16.25 -28.46
CA LEU A 317 0.95 -16.94 -29.40
C LEU A 317 2.24 -17.43 -28.75
N LYS A 318 2.51 -17.07 -27.49
CA LYS A 318 3.77 -17.35 -26.79
C LYS A 318 4.12 -18.83 -26.68
N ASP A 319 3.13 -19.69 -26.56
CA ASP A 319 3.33 -21.14 -26.39
C ASP A 319 3.80 -21.84 -27.67
N GLN A 320 3.81 -21.12 -28.81
CA GLN A 320 4.37 -21.60 -30.09
C GLN A 320 5.88 -21.40 -30.18
N TYR A 321 6.49 -20.72 -29.22
CA TYR A 321 7.90 -20.33 -29.20
C TYR A 321 8.52 -20.61 -27.84
N ASP A 322 9.84 -20.74 -27.80
CA ASP A 322 10.60 -20.74 -26.54
C ASP A 322 10.77 -19.27 -26.07
N THR A 323 9.98 -18.85 -25.12
CA THR A 323 9.90 -17.44 -24.69
C THR A 323 10.27 -17.25 -23.23
N THR A 324 10.84 -16.08 -22.93
CA THR A 324 11.08 -15.59 -21.56
C THR A 324 10.14 -14.41 -21.29
N PRO A 325 9.34 -14.45 -20.20
CA PRO A 325 8.53 -13.31 -19.79
C PRO A 325 9.40 -12.21 -19.19
N LEU A 326 9.17 -10.97 -19.61
CA LEU A 326 9.85 -9.79 -19.08
C LEU A 326 8.82 -8.76 -18.61
N HIS A 327 9.08 -8.15 -17.47
CA HIS A 327 8.25 -7.03 -17.01
C HIS A 327 8.38 -5.84 -17.96
N VAL A 328 7.25 -5.20 -18.24
CA VAL A 328 7.18 -3.99 -19.05
C VAL A 328 6.54 -2.86 -18.25
N ASP A 329 6.95 -1.63 -18.52
CA ASP A 329 6.40 -0.45 -17.85
C ASP A 329 4.90 -0.34 -18.13
N VAL A 330 4.10 -0.35 -17.06
CA VAL A 330 2.63 -0.29 -17.16
C VAL A 330 2.13 1.02 -17.80
N ASN A 331 2.96 2.07 -17.84
CA ASN A 331 2.60 3.36 -18.46
C ASN A 331 2.62 3.32 -19.99
N ILE A 332 3.23 2.30 -20.60
CA ILE A 332 3.21 2.08 -22.06
C ILE A 332 2.30 0.93 -22.47
N VAL A 333 1.41 0.51 -21.56
CA VAL A 333 0.40 -0.53 -21.80
C VAL A 333 -0.98 0.06 -21.52
N SER A 334 -1.93 -0.13 -22.42
CA SER A 334 -3.31 0.32 -22.25
C SER A 334 -4.28 -0.82 -22.58
N ASN A 335 -5.14 -1.21 -21.61
CA ASN A 335 -6.03 -2.35 -21.74
C ASN A 335 -5.31 -3.63 -22.21
N ASP A 336 -4.15 -3.89 -21.61
CA ASP A 336 -3.24 -4.99 -21.95
C ASP A 336 -2.64 -4.94 -23.37
N VAL A 337 -2.84 -3.86 -24.12
CA VAL A 337 -2.24 -3.62 -25.42
C VAL A 337 -0.98 -2.76 -25.27
N LEU A 338 0.15 -3.27 -25.77
CA LEU A 338 1.43 -2.58 -25.74
C LEU A 338 1.50 -1.47 -26.80
N ASP A 339 1.99 -0.30 -26.41
CA ASP A 339 2.45 0.74 -27.33
C ASP A 339 3.83 0.34 -27.87
N LEU A 340 3.90 -0.09 -29.13
CA LEU A 340 5.11 -0.63 -29.74
C LEU A 340 6.22 0.42 -29.90
N GLU A 341 5.86 1.65 -30.25
CA GLU A 341 6.83 2.74 -30.42
C GLU A 341 7.37 3.22 -29.07
N ALA A 342 6.50 3.34 -28.08
CA ALA A 342 6.91 3.64 -26.71
C ALA A 342 7.82 2.54 -26.13
N PHE A 343 7.56 1.25 -26.44
CA PHE A 343 8.41 0.14 -26.02
C PHE A 343 9.81 0.21 -26.64
N LYS A 344 9.92 0.48 -27.93
CA LYS A 344 11.21 0.66 -28.61
C LYS A 344 12.01 1.83 -28.03
N ALA A 345 11.32 2.91 -27.65
CA ALA A 345 11.93 4.10 -27.07
C ALA A 345 12.26 3.94 -25.57
N TRP A 346 11.66 2.97 -24.88
CA TRP A 346 11.79 2.78 -23.44
C TRP A 346 13.21 2.41 -23.02
N ARG A 347 13.88 1.55 -23.81
CA ARG A 347 15.27 1.14 -23.55
C ARG A 347 16.06 1.00 -24.83
N PRO A 348 17.35 1.35 -24.82
CA PRO A 348 18.21 1.25 -26.02
C PRO A 348 18.24 -0.14 -26.64
N GLU A 349 18.21 -1.20 -25.83
CA GLU A 349 18.22 -2.60 -26.29
C GLU A 349 16.95 -2.99 -27.06
N TYR A 350 15.86 -2.25 -26.94
CA TYR A 350 14.59 -2.52 -27.62
C TYR A 350 14.36 -1.67 -28.88
N GLU A 351 15.27 -0.77 -29.23
CA GLU A 351 15.15 0.09 -30.42
C GLU A 351 14.88 -0.70 -31.71
N THR A 352 15.50 -1.88 -31.83
CA THR A 352 15.36 -2.78 -32.99
C THR A 352 14.39 -3.94 -32.72
N ALA A 353 13.54 -3.86 -31.72
CA ALA A 353 12.61 -4.92 -31.38
C ALA A 353 11.62 -5.20 -32.50
N GLU A 354 11.40 -6.49 -32.77
CA GLU A 354 10.37 -6.99 -33.69
C GLU A 354 9.22 -7.63 -32.90
N PHE A 355 8.02 -7.63 -33.48
CA PHE A 355 6.83 -8.08 -32.76
C PHE A 355 6.02 -9.08 -33.61
N ILE A 356 5.58 -10.17 -32.98
CA ILE A 356 4.60 -11.10 -33.51
C ILE A 356 3.26 -10.77 -32.86
N LEU A 357 2.36 -10.21 -33.67
CA LEU A 357 1.12 -9.58 -33.22
C LEU A 357 -0.08 -10.52 -33.36
N GLU A 358 -1.14 -10.23 -32.62
CA GLU A 358 -2.48 -10.81 -32.73
C GLU A 358 -3.41 -9.74 -33.28
N ASP A 359 -4.01 -9.97 -34.44
CA ASP A 359 -4.92 -9.04 -35.11
C ASP A 359 -4.39 -7.58 -35.15
N GLY A 360 -3.08 -7.44 -35.41
CA GLY A 360 -2.40 -6.14 -35.49
C GLY A 360 -2.09 -5.50 -34.16
N LYS A 361 -2.28 -6.20 -33.03
CA LYS A 361 -2.00 -5.71 -31.67
C LYS A 361 -1.04 -6.66 -30.94
N TYR A 362 -0.27 -6.09 -30.02
CA TYR A 362 0.52 -6.86 -29.07
C TYR A 362 -0.22 -6.92 -27.74
N ILE A 363 -0.63 -8.10 -27.32
CA ILE A 363 -1.30 -8.33 -26.05
C ILE A 363 -0.28 -8.75 -25.01
N CYS A 364 -0.19 -8.01 -23.91
CA CYS A 364 0.65 -8.31 -22.77
C CYS A 364 0.00 -9.34 -21.84
N GLY A 365 0.81 -10.15 -21.18
CA GLY A 365 0.39 -10.87 -19.98
C GLY A 365 0.28 -9.94 -18.78
N TRP A 366 -0.31 -10.42 -17.68
CA TRP A 366 -0.40 -9.66 -16.44
C TRP A 366 -0.40 -10.56 -15.20
N ALA A 367 0.05 -10.00 -14.09
CA ALA A 367 -0.05 -10.62 -12.76
C ALA A 367 -0.16 -9.54 -11.68
N VAL A 368 -0.77 -9.91 -10.55
CA VAL A 368 -0.83 -9.05 -9.37
C VAL A 368 0.42 -9.28 -8.54
N GLU A 369 1.20 -8.23 -8.33
CA GLU A 369 2.46 -8.27 -7.62
C GLU A 369 2.59 -7.08 -6.67
N LYS A 370 3.59 -7.10 -5.79
CA LYS A 370 3.93 -5.93 -4.98
C LYS A 370 4.30 -4.76 -5.91
N MET A 371 3.71 -3.59 -5.66
CA MET A 371 4.07 -2.38 -6.40
C MET A 371 5.50 -1.96 -6.08
N SER A 372 6.38 -1.96 -7.09
CA SER A 372 7.79 -1.57 -6.96
C SER A 372 8.37 -1.07 -8.27
N LYS A 373 9.43 -0.26 -8.18
CA LYS A 373 10.14 0.25 -9.36
C LYS A 373 10.78 -0.86 -10.21
N SER A 374 11.23 -1.94 -9.59
CA SER A 374 11.86 -3.07 -10.28
C SER A 374 10.87 -3.92 -11.07
N MET A 375 9.59 -3.87 -10.72
CA MET A 375 8.50 -4.56 -11.43
C MET A 375 7.83 -3.67 -12.49
N PHE A 376 8.26 -2.41 -12.63
CA PHE A 376 7.70 -1.43 -13.58
C PHE A 376 6.17 -1.28 -13.50
N ASN A 377 5.60 -1.52 -12.33
CA ASN A 377 4.16 -1.52 -12.06
C ASN A 377 3.72 -0.39 -11.12
N VAL A 378 4.57 0.62 -10.92
CA VAL A 378 4.26 1.77 -10.07
C VAL A 378 3.32 2.72 -10.81
N VAL A 379 2.20 3.05 -10.16
CA VAL A 379 1.27 4.09 -10.61
C VAL A 379 1.56 5.35 -9.81
N ASN A 380 1.87 6.46 -10.51
CA ASN A 380 2.11 7.73 -9.87
C ASN A 380 0.77 8.44 -9.63
N PRO A 381 0.42 8.81 -8.39
CA PRO A 381 -0.80 9.56 -8.08
C PRO A 381 -0.93 10.86 -8.88
N ASP A 382 0.16 11.60 -9.10
CA ASP A 382 0.14 12.87 -9.86
C ASP A 382 -0.40 12.67 -11.28
N MET A 383 0.03 11.61 -11.97
CA MET A 383 -0.47 11.30 -13.32
C MET A 383 -1.96 10.97 -13.32
N ILE A 384 -2.46 10.32 -12.28
CA ILE A 384 -3.88 10.00 -12.14
C ILE A 384 -4.68 11.27 -11.84
N VAL A 385 -4.16 12.12 -10.97
CA VAL A 385 -4.79 13.41 -10.64
C VAL A 385 -4.86 14.32 -11.87
N ASP A 386 -3.80 14.40 -12.66
CA ASP A 386 -3.78 15.20 -13.88
C ASP A 386 -4.78 14.71 -14.93
N LYS A 387 -4.97 13.40 -15.03
CA LYS A 387 -5.87 12.79 -16.02
C LYS A 387 -7.33 12.75 -15.58
N TYR A 388 -7.60 12.45 -14.32
CA TYR A 388 -8.94 12.13 -13.82
C TYR A 388 -9.43 13.06 -12.71
N GLY A 389 -8.52 13.82 -12.07
CA GLY A 389 -8.82 14.64 -10.90
C GLY A 389 -8.61 13.89 -9.58
N ALA A 390 -8.34 14.66 -8.53
CA ALA A 390 -8.06 14.12 -7.19
C ALA A 390 -9.28 13.41 -6.57
N ASP A 391 -10.48 13.92 -6.78
CA ASP A 391 -11.71 13.31 -6.26
C ASP A 391 -11.95 11.92 -6.88
N THR A 392 -11.65 11.76 -8.17
CA THR A 392 -11.74 10.46 -8.83
C THR A 392 -10.75 9.45 -8.21
N LEU A 393 -9.50 9.85 -7.99
CA LEU A 393 -8.49 9.02 -7.35
C LEU A 393 -8.94 8.59 -5.95
N ARG A 394 -9.35 9.53 -5.11
CA ARG A 394 -9.83 9.28 -3.73
C ARG A 394 -10.97 8.27 -3.70
N MET A 395 -12.00 8.52 -4.49
CA MET A 395 -13.16 7.63 -4.56
C MET A 395 -12.80 6.25 -5.11
N TYR A 396 -11.91 6.18 -6.09
CA TYR A 396 -11.51 4.91 -6.69
C TYR A 396 -10.71 4.04 -5.72
N GLU A 397 -9.79 4.61 -4.95
CA GLU A 397 -9.06 3.87 -3.90
C GLU A 397 -10.01 3.27 -2.86
N MET A 398 -11.03 4.00 -2.46
CA MET A 398 -12.06 3.50 -1.54
C MET A 398 -12.97 2.46 -2.20
N PHE A 399 -13.21 2.56 -3.51
CA PHE A 399 -14.08 1.65 -4.26
C PHE A 399 -13.47 0.27 -4.51
N LEU A 400 -12.14 0.16 -4.56
CA LEU A 400 -11.41 -1.07 -4.88
C LEU A 400 -11.77 -2.27 -4.00
N GLY A 401 -12.21 -2.05 -2.76
CA GLY A 401 -12.64 -3.11 -1.84
C GLY A 401 -12.58 -2.68 -0.37
N PRO A 402 -12.80 -3.61 0.56
CA PRO A 402 -12.72 -3.34 2.00
C PRO A 402 -11.38 -2.76 2.40
N VAL A 403 -11.38 -1.81 3.35
CA VAL A 403 -10.19 -1.04 3.76
C VAL A 403 -9.04 -1.94 4.21
N GLU A 404 -9.32 -2.99 4.97
CA GLU A 404 -8.30 -3.86 5.57
C GLU A 404 -7.69 -4.89 4.59
N GLN A 405 -8.28 -5.05 3.40
CA GLN A 405 -7.81 -6.01 2.42
C GLN A 405 -6.84 -5.38 1.42
N SER A 406 -5.79 -6.13 1.09
CA SER A 406 -4.93 -5.78 -0.04
C SER A 406 -5.67 -5.94 -1.35
N LYS A 407 -5.46 -5.02 -2.29
CA LYS A 407 -6.21 -4.90 -3.54
C LYS A 407 -5.29 -4.55 -4.69
N PRO A 408 -5.47 -5.16 -5.87
CA PRO A 408 -4.72 -4.76 -7.05
C PRO A 408 -5.24 -3.40 -7.57
N TRP A 409 -4.31 -2.54 -7.97
CA TRP A 409 -4.66 -1.36 -8.75
C TRP A 409 -4.97 -1.78 -10.19
N ASP A 410 -6.13 -1.36 -10.68
CA ASP A 410 -6.51 -1.50 -12.09
C ASP A 410 -6.91 -0.15 -12.67
N THR A 411 -6.04 0.43 -13.50
CA THR A 411 -6.28 1.74 -14.11
C THR A 411 -7.53 1.75 -15.00
N ASN A 412 -7.95 0.59 -15.53
CA ASN A 412 -9.14 0.50 -16.37
C ASN A 412 -10.44 0.68 -15.59
N GLY A 413 -10.44 0.38 -14.29
CA GLY A 413 -11.61 0.51 -13.42
C GLY A 413 -11.95 1.94 -13.02
N ILE A 414 -11.00 2.87 -13.12
CA ILE A 414 -11.16 4.26 -12.64
C ILE A 414 -12.18 5.07 -13.44
N ASP A 415 -12.38 4.73 -14.72
CA ASP A 415 -13.33 5.41 -15.61
C ASP A 415 -14.76 5.34 -15.09
N GLY A 416 -15.15 4.30 -14.39
CA GLY A 416 -16.47 4.15 -13.77
C GLY A 416 -16.73 5.24 -12.73
N VAL A 417 -15.75 5.49 -11.87
CA VAL A 417 -15.82 6.54 -10.85
C VAL A 417 -15.78 7.93 -11.48
N HIS A 418 -14.94 8.14 -12.48
CA HIS A 418 -14.88 9.41 -13.20
C HIS A 418 -16.20 9.76 -13.88
N ARG A 419 -16.86 8.78 -14.52
CA ARG A 419 -18.20 8.95 -15.09
C ARG A 419 -19.26 9.24 -14.03
N PHE A 420 -19.13 8.65 -12.84
CA PHE A 420 -20.02 8.96 -11.72
C PHE A 420 -19.94 10.45 -11.35
N ILE A 421 -18.74 11.00 -11.17
CA ILE A 421 -18.55 12.41 -10.82
C ILE A 421 -19.15 13.33 -11.91
N LYS A 422 -18.93 13.01 -13.19
CA LYS A 422 -19.54 13.74 -14.31
C LYS A 422 -21.06 13.66 -14.29
N LYS A 423 -21.61 12.48 -13.96
CA LYS A 423 -23.07 12.31 -13.86
C LYS A 423 -23.65 13.07 -12.67
N PHE A 424 -22.93 13.08 -11.53
CA PHE A 424 -23.31 13.89 -10.38
C PHE A 424 -23.32 15.39 -10.72
N TRP A 425 -22.28 15.88 -11.40
CA TRP A 425 -22.23 17.26 -11.89
C TRP A 425 -23.41 17.60 -12.80
N SER A 426 -23.86 16.65 -13.62
CA SER A 426 -24.99 16.87 -14.55
C SER A 426 -26.35 17.01 -13.85
N LEU A 427 -26.46 16.81 -12.55
CA LEU A 427 -27.65 17.20 -11.76
C LEU A 427 -27.70 18.70 -11.48
N PHE A 428 -26.58 19.41 -11.62
CA PHE A 428 -26.46 20.86 -11.39
C PHE A 428 -26.42 21.66 -12.69
N TYR A 429 -25.78 21.12 -13.71
CA TYR A 429 -25.58 21.78 -15.00
C TYR A 429 -25.91 20.84 -16.17
N ASP A 430 -26.55 21.37 -17.19
CA ASP A 430 -26.76 20.62 -18.42
C ASP A 430 -25.51 20.61 -19.33
N ARG A 431 -25.62 20.02 -20.52
CA ARG A 431 -24.52 19.95 -21.50
C ARG A 431 -24.08 21.29 -22.07
N ASN A 432 -24.86 22.34 -21.88
CA ASN A 432 -24.61 23.69 -22.33
C ASN A 432 -24.23 24.61 -21.17
N ASP A 433 -23.83 24.01 -20.02
CA ASP A 433 -23.48 24.70 -18.77
C ASP A 433 -24.62 25.59 -18.20
N ASN A 434 -25.90 25.30 -18.53
CA ASN A 434 -27.01 25.96 -17.90
C ASN A 434 -27.24 25.38 -16.50
N TYR A 435 -27.41 26.26 -15.53
CA TYR A 435 -27.72 25.90 -14.15
C TYR A 435 -29.15 25.37 -14.03
N LEU A 436 -29.30 24.17 -13.47
CA LEU A 436 -30.55 23.42 -13.41
C LEU A 436 -31.23 23.45 -12.04
N VAL A 437 -30.51 23.84 -10.98
CA VAL A 437 -31.02 23.71 -9.62
C VAL A 437 -32.18 24.61 -9.33
N THR A 438 -33.22 24.06 -8.71
CA THR A 438 -34.46 24.76 -8.34
C THR A 438 -34.72 24.67 -6.85
N ASP A 439 -35.52 25.61 -6.33
CA ASP A 439 -36.00 25.62 -4.94
C ASP A 439 -37.37 24.90 -4.77
N GLU A 440 -37.80 24.14 -5.79
CA GLU A 440 -39.01 23.33 -5.67
C GLU A 440 -38.90 22.29 -4.57
N PRO A 441 -39.99 21.98 -3.85
CA PRO A 441 -39.97 20.96 -2.82
C PRO A 441 -39.68 19.57 -3.40
N ALA A 442 -38.94 18.77 -2.67
CA ALA A 442 -38.62 17.40 -3.06
C ALA A 442 -39.87 16.52 -3.05
N THR A 443 -39.89 15.55 -3.98
CA THR A 443 -40.91 14.51 -3.98
C THR A 443 -40.61 13.44 -2.94
N LYS A 444 -41.62 12.62 -2.63
CA LYS A 444 -41.44 11.50 -1.68
C LYS A 444 -40.38 10.49 -2.15
N GLU A 445 -40.33 10.20 -3.45
CA GLU A 445 -39.37 9.30 -4.08
C GLU A 445 -37.95 9.85 -4.01
N GLU A 446 -37.77 11.15 -4.25
CA GLU A 446 -36.47 11.82 -4.15
C GLU A 446 -35.95 11.82 -2.73
N LEU A 447 -36.82 12.11 -1.75
CA LEU A 447 -36.48 12.04 -0.32
C LEU A 447 -36.14 10.62 0.12
N LYS A 448 -36.87 9.62 -0.37
CA LYS A 448 -36.58 8.21 -0.09
C LYS A 448 -35.20 7.80 -0.59
N SER A 449 -34.85 8.16 -1.83
CA SER A 449 -33.51 7.88 -2.40
C SER A 449 -32.40 8.54 -1.58
N LEU A 450 -32.57 9.83 -1.23
CA LEU A 450 -31.60 10.56 -0.41
C LEU A 450 -31.45 9.94 1.00
N HIS A 451 -32.53 9.64 1.69
CA HIS A 451 -32.48 9.13 3.06
C HIS A 451 -31.98 7.69 3.15
N LYS A 452 -32.21 6.87 2.12
CA LYS A 452 -31.52 5.58 1.95
C LYS A 452 -29.99 5.77 1.88
N LEU A 453 -29.54 6.75 1.10
CA LEU A 453 -28.12 7.09 0.99
C LEU A 453 -27.55 7.57 2.33
N ILE A 454 -28.20 8.51 3.00
CA ILE A 454 -27.75 9.03 4.30
C ILE A 454 -27.58 7.89 5.31
N LYS A 455 -28.59 7.03 5.43
CA LYS A 455 -28.54 5.88 6.34
C LYS A 455 -27.40 4.93 6.01
N LYS A 456 -27.27 4.58 4.74
CA LYS A 456 -26.24 3.64 4.27
C LYS A 456 -24.84 4.18 4.50
N VAL A 457 -24.56 5.41 4.05
CA VAL A 457 -23.21 6.00 4.16
C VAL A 457 -22.83 6.26 5.61
N THR A 458 -23.78 6.72 6.47
CA THR A 458 -23.53 6.90 7.90
C THR A 458 -23.05 5.59 8.54
N GLY A 459 -23.79 4.50 8.34
CA GLY A 459 -23.42 3.20 8.89
C GLY A 459 -22.12 2.63 8.28
N ASP A 460 -21.88 2.87 7.01
CA ASP A 460 -20.66 2.41 6.32
C ASP A 460 -19.42 3.14 6.84
N ILE A 461 -19.49 4.45 7.10
CA ILE A 461 -18.37 5.22 7.66
C ILE A 461 -18.04 4.71 9.06
N GLU A 462 -19.04 4.46 9.90
CA GLU A 462 -18.85 3.92 11.25
C GLU A 462 -18.18 2.54 11.24
N GLN A 463 -18.41 1.75 10.20
CA GLN A 463 -17.87 0.40 10.03
C GLN A 463 -16.67 0.32 9.08
N PHE A 464 -16.17 1.43 8.57
CA PHE A 464 -15.09 1.50 7.56
C PHE A 464 -15.41 0.74 6.24
N SER A 465 -16.69 0.63 5.89
CA SER A 465 -17.17 -0.02 4.66
C SER A 465 -17.28 0.98 3.50
N TYR A 466 -16.21 1.72 3.20
CA TYR A 466 -16.24 2.82 2.22
C TYR A 466 -16.57 2.37 0.80
N ASN A 467 -16.18 1.16 0.41
CA ASN A 467 -16.47 0.62 -0.91
C ASN A 467 -17.98 0.49 -1.18
N THR A 468 -18.76 0.13 -0.16
CA THR A 468 -20.23 0.05 -0.28
C THR A 468 -20.87 1.42 -0.30
N SER A 469 -20.28 2.42 0.35
CA SER A 469 -20.70 3.83 0.22
C SER A 469 -20.59 4.33 -1.21
N ILE A 470 -19.46 4.05 -1.89
CA ILE A 470 -19.28 4.46 -3.30
C ILE A 470 -20.39 3.87 -4.19
N SER A 471 -20.71 2.60 -4.00
CA SER A 471 -21.83 1.96 -4.72
C SER A 471 -23.16 2.62 -4.39
N ALA A 472 -23.41 2.99 -3.15
CA ALA A 472 -24.63 3.68 -2.73
C ALA A 472 -24.76 5.07 -3.37
N PHE A 473 -23.67 5.83 -3.47
CA PHE A 473 -23.64 7.11 -4.20
C PHE A 473 -24.02 6.92 -5.68
N MET A 474 -23.45 5.91 -6.33
CA MET A 474 -23.77 5.62 -7.75
C MET A 474 -25.24 5.27 -7.94
N ILE A 475 -25.82 4.48 -7.05
CA ILE A 475 -27.24 4.12 -7.08
C ILE A 475 -28.11 5.37 -6.92
N CYS A 476 -27.86 6.17 -5.89
CA CYS A 476 -28.65 7.37 -5.61
C CYS A 476 -28.59 8.39 -6.77
N VAL A 477 -27.40 8.65 -7.33
CA VAL A 477 -27.26 9.55 -8.49
C VAL A 477 -28.03 9.01 -9.71
N ASN A 478 -28.01 7.69 -9.93
CA ASN A 478 -28.78 7.08 -11.02
C ASN A 478 -30.29 7.25 -10.83
N GLU A 479 -30.79 7.09 -9.60
CA GLU A 479 -32.19 7.29 -9.25
C GLU A 479 -32.59 8.77 -9.43
N LEU A 480 -31.82 9.70 -8.85
CA LEU A 480 -32.06 11.14 -8.97
C LEU A 480 -32.02 11.61 -10.43
N PHE A 481 -31.08 11.12 -11.21
CA PHE A 481 -30.96 11.41 -12.63
C PHE A 481 -32.20 10.89 -13.43
N GLY A 482 -32.65 9.67 -13.12
CA GLY A 482 -33.86 9.09 -13.70
C GLY A 482 -35.12 9.89 -13.39
N MET A 483 -35.19 10.45 -12.18
CA MET A 483 -36.29 11.35 -11.76
C MET A 483 -36.12 12.79 -12.25
N LYS A 484 -35.04 13.11 -12.96
CA LYS A 484 -34.63 14.47 -13.37
C LYS A 484 -34.62 15.46 -12.19
N CYS A 485 -34.14 14.99 -11.04
CA CYS A 485 -34.09 15.77 -9.81
C CYS A 485 -32.89 16.73 -9.84
N SER A 486 -33.17 18.03 -9.79
CA SER A 486 -32.18 19.11 -9.60
C SER A 486 -32.62 20.03 -8.46
N LYS A 487 -33.20 19.48 -7.41
CA LYS A 487 -33.77 20.25 -6.29
C LYS A 487 -32.70 20.51 -5.23
N LYS A 488 -32.58 21.78 -4.86
CA LYS A 488 -31.59 22.24 -3.87
C LYS A 488 -31.69 21.50 -2.56
N GLU A 489 -32.89 21.23 -2.08
CA GLU A 489 -33.15 20.49 -0.84
C GLU A 489 -32.44 19.11 -0.81
N ILE A 490 -32.50 18.39 -1.94
CA ILE A 490 -31.86 17.08 -2.09
C ILE A 490 -30.35 17.22 -2.30
N LEU A 491 -29.95 18.06 -3.24
CA LEU A 491 -28.55 18.18 -3.64
C LEU A 491 -27.66 18.75 -2.53
N ASN A 492 -28.19 19.66 -1.73
CA ASN A 492 -27.46 20.23 -0.60
C ASN A 492 -27.05 19.17 0.43
N GLN A 493 -27.96 18.27 0.79
CA GLN A 493 -27.66 17.17 1.70
C GLN A 493 -26.78 16.10 1.08
N PHE A 494 -26.97 15.83 -0.23
CA PHE A 494 -26.11 14.89 -0.96
C PHE A 494 -24.64 15.34 -0.94
N ILE A 495 -24.38 16.63 -1.20
CA ILE A 495 -23.04 17.21 -1.18
C ILE A 495 -22.36 16.98 0.17
N ILE A 496 -23.07 17.19 1.29
CA ILE A 496 -22.50 16.99 2.63
C ILE A 496 -22.08 15.53 2.83
N VAL A 497 -22.91 14.59 2.40
CA VAL A 497 -22.63 13.15 2.56
C VAL A 497 -21.48 12.68 1.65
N LEU A 498 -21.35 13.28 0.46
CA LEU A 498 -20.29 12.95 -0.49
C LEU A 498 -18.95 13.63 -0.16
N ALA A 499 -18.97 14.78 0.52
CA ALA A 499 -17.77 15.60 0.75
C ALA A 499 -16.57 14.84 1.35
N PRO A 500 -16.70 13.90 2.30
CA PRO A 500 -15.57 13.12 2.80
C PRO A 500 -14.86 12.29 1.71
N PHE A 501 -15.57 11.90 0.68
CA PHE A 501 -15.07 11.08 -0.42
C PHE A 501 -14.55 11.92 -1.60
N ALA A 502 -15.24 13.00 -1.93
CA ALA A 502 -14.95 13.88 -3.07
C ALA A 502 -15.00 15.37 -2.65
N PRO A 503 -14.05 15.82 -1.83
CA PRO A 503 -14.11 17.15 -1.18
C PRO A 503 -14.09 18.32 -2.18
N HIS A 504 -13.33 18.22 -3.28
CA HIS A 504 -13.14 19.36 -4.17
C HIS A 504 -14.40 19.68 -4.98
N VAL A 505 -15.02 18.69 -5.61
CA VAL A 505 -16.28 18.89 -6.35
C VAL A 505 -17.41 19.29 -5.39
N CYS A 506 -17.43 18.75 -4.19
CA CYS A 506 -18.44 19.11 -3.19
C CYS A 506 -18.28 20.53 -2.68
N GLU A 507 -17.05 21.01 -2.45
CA GLU A 507 -16.82 22.41 -2.04
C GLU A 507 -17.26 23.40 -3.13
N GLU A 508 -16.90 23.14 -4.39
CA GLU A 508 -17.31 23.97 -5.54
C GLU A 508 -18.83 24.03 -5.65
N LEU A 509 -19.51 22.89 -5.55
CA LEU A 509 -20.97 22.84 -5.63
C LEU A 509 -21.67 23.41 -4.39
N TRP A 510 -21.03 23.35 -3.21
CA TRP A 510 -21.52 23.96 -1.99
C TRP A 510 -21.62 25.49 -2.12
N GLU A 511 -20.57 26.11 -2.63
CA GLU A 511 -20.55 27.54 -2.94
C GLU A 511 -21.56 27.89 -4.04
N THR A 512 -21.64 27.09 -5.09
CA THR A 512 -22.61 27.27 -6.20
C THR A 512 -24.05 27.29 -5.72
N LEU A 513 -24.40 26.48 -4.72
CA LEU A 513 -25.74 26.48 -4.11
C LEU A 513 -26.01 27.71 -3.23
N GLY A 514 -25.03 28.61 -3.06
CA GLY A 514 -25.11 29.81 -2.24
C GLY A 514 -24.98 29.59 -0.75
N ASN A 515 -24.38 28.49 -0.33
CA ASN A 515 -24.09 28.25 1.08
C ASN A 515 -22.89 29.07 1.55
N ALA A 516 -22.87 29.43 2.82
CA ALA A 516 -21.76 30.14 3.46
C ALA A 516 -20.77 29.14 4.08
N GLY A 517 -19.49 29.54 4.15
CA GLY A 517 -18.44 28.73 4.75
C GLY A 517 -18.10 27.49 3.91
N SER A 518 -17.38 26.56 4.51
CA SER A 518 -16.97 25.32 3.88
C SER A 518 -17.99 24.19 4.11
N VAL A 519 -18.12 23.30 3.14
CA VAL A 519 -18.91 22.07 3.29
C VAL A 519 -18.39 21.20 4.43
N CYS A 520 -17.10 21.32 4.77
CA CYS A 520 -16.49 20.61 5.89
C CYS A 520 -17.04 21.00 7.26
N ASP A 521 -17.61 22.21 7.37
CA ASP A 521 -18.22 22.73 8.61
C ASP A 521 -19.72 22.43 8.70
N ALA A 522 -20.30 21.85 7.65
CA ALA A 522 -21.73 21.54 7.60
C ALA A 522 -22.07 20.39 8.56
N LYS A 523 -23.26 20.47 9.15
CA LYS A 523 -23.78 19.37 9.95
C LYS A 523 -24.11 18.17 9.10
N TRP A 524 -23.65 17.00 9.55
CA TRP A 524 -24.01 15.73 8.93
C TRP A 524 -25.52 15.52 8.96
N PRO A 525 -26.17 15.21 7.83
CA PRO A 525 -27.60 15.04 7.77
C PRO A 525 -28.06 13.79 8.53
N VAL A 526 -29.22 13.89 9.17
CA VAL A 526 -29.83 12.79 9.90
C VAL A 526 -30.87 12.10 9.02
N CYS A 527 -30.82 10.77 8.98
CA CYS A 527 -31.84 9.99 8.28
C CYS A 527 -33.21 10.12 8.96
N ASN A 528 -34.23 10.53 8.21
CA ASN A 528 -35.62 10.41 8.68
C ASN A 528 -36.22 9.09 8.17
N GLU A 529 -36.48 8.18 9.08
CA GLU A 529 -37.01 6.83 8.80
C GLU A 529 -38.40 6.86 8.15
N GLU A 530 -39.17 7.95 8.32
CA GLU A 530 -40.49 8.10 7.69
C GLU A 530 -40.40 8.07 6.17
N TYR A 531 -39.32 8.61 5.59
CA TYR A 531 -39.09 8.58 4.14
C TYR A 531 -38.67 7.20 3.60
N LEU A 532 -38.28 6.29 4.46
CA LEU A 532 -37.88 4.92 4.09
C LEU A 532 -39.05 3.94 4.08
N VAL A 533 -40.20 4.32 4.56
CA VAL A 533 -41.39 3.47 4.57
C VAL A 533 -41.81 3.21 3.13
N GLU A 534 -41.89 1.95 2.77
CA GLU A 534 -42.39 1.53 1.46
C GLU A 534 -43.91 1.47 1.51
N ASP A 535 -44.57 2.25 0.67
CA ASP A 535 -46.00 2.17 0.50
C ASP A 535 -46.43 0.90 -0.23
N THR A 536 -45.53 0.33 -1.02
CA THR A 536 -45.73 -0.89 -1.77
C THR A 536 -44.55 -1.87 -1.56
N VAL A 537 -44.82 -3.14 -1.69
CA VAL A 537 -43.85 -4.24 -1.62
C VAL A 537 -44.00 -5.13 -2.84
N ASN A 538 -42.90 -5.43 -3.48
CA ASN A 538 -42.85 -6.30 -4.64
C ASN A 538 -42.72 -7.76 -4.19
N TYR A 539 -43.75 -8.55 -4.46
CA TYR A 539 -43.79 -9.99 -4.18
C TYR A 539 -43.39 -10.80 -5.42
N THR A 540 -42.44 -11.69 -5.25
CA THR A 540 -42.14 -12.69 -6.28
C THR A 540 -43.19 -13.77 -6.28
N VAL A 541 -43.95 -13.96 -7.36
CA VAL A 541 -44.93 -15.02 -7.51
C VAL A 541 -44.27 -16.26 -8.10
N SER A 542 -44.37 -17.36 -7.37
CA SER A 542 -43.78 -18.67 -7.72
C SER A 542 -44.82 -19.74 -7.84
N PHE A 543 -44.63 -20.69 -8.74
CA PHE A 543 -45.41 -21.90 -8.89
C PHE A 543 -44.50 -23.12 -8.64
N ASN A 544 -44.89 -23.97 -7.68
CA ASN A 544 -44.09 -25.12 -7.26
C ASN A 544 -42.62 -24.77 -6.98
N GLY A 545 -42.37 -23.61 -6.32
CA GLY A 545 -41.04 -23.13 -5.94
C GLY A 545 -40.24 -22.44 -7.07
N LYS A 546 -40.77 -22.35 -8.28
CA LYS A 546 -40.11 -21.63 -9.40
C LYS A 546 -40.72 -20.26 -9.59
N ALA A 547 -39.92 -19.21 -9.47
CA ALA A 547 -40.32 -17.83 -9.70
C ALA A 547 -40.82 -17.64 -11.13
N ARG A 548 -41.91 -16.87 -11.30
CA ARG A 548 -42.57 -16.65 -12.61
C ARG A 548 -42.72 -15.20 -12.96
N PHE A 549 -43.22 -14.37 -12.05
CA PHE A 549 -43.38 -12.93 -12.24
C PHE A 549 -43.38 -12.23 -10.88
N ASN A 550 -43.36 -10.91 -10.92
CA ASN A 550 -43.47 -10.08 -9.72
C ASN A 550 -44.79 -9.31 -9.74
N MET A 551 -45.33 -9.12 -8.53
CA MET A 551 -46.56 -8.33 -8.32
C MET A 551 -46.36 -7.39 -7.13
N GLU A 552 -46.80 -6.15 -7.31
CA GLU A 552 -46.66 -5.11 -6.31
C GLU A 552 -47.97 -5.00 -5.48
N PHE A 553 -47.82 -4.94 -4.17
CA PHE A 553 -48.92 -4.80 -3.23
C PHE A 553 -48.62 -3.71 -2.23
N PRO A 554 -49.68 -3.05 -1.67
CA PRO A 554 -49.50 -2.15 -0.55
C PRO A 554 -48.74 -2.86 0.61
N ALA A 555 -47.87 -2.12 1.30
CA ALA A 555 -47.01 -2.69 2.35
C ALA A 555 -47.81 -3.27 3.54
N ASP A 556 -49.02 -2.80 3.74
CA ASP A 556 -49.98 -3.21 4.75
C ASP A 556 -51.03 -4.20 4.24
N ALA A 557 -50.89 -4.69 3.00
CA ALA A 557 -51.83 -5.63 2.40
C ALA A 557 -51.88 -6.93 3.21
N ALA A 558 -53.10 -7.38 3.52
CA ALA A 558 -53.32 -8.65 4.22
C ALA A 558 -52.97 -9.85 3.32
N SER A 559 -52.46 -10.92 3.91
CA SER A 559 -52.06 -12.12 3.17
C SER A 559 -53.17 -12.69 2.31
N ASP A 560 -54.41 -12.64 2.78
CA ASP A 560 -55.60 -13.14 2.04
C ASP A 560 -55.89 -12.27 0.81
N ALA A 561 -55.72 -10.96 0.93
CA ALA A 561 -55.88 -10.04 -0.19
C ALA A 561 -54.79 -10.25 -1.27
N ILE A 562 -53.55 -10.46 -0.83
CA ILE A 562 -52.41 -10.78 -1.71
C ILE A 562 -52.69 -12.11 -2.44
N GLN A 563 -53.10 -13.15 -1.70
CA GLN A 563 -53.42 -14.44 -2.28
C GLN A 563 -54.53 -14.33 -3.34
N THR A 564 -55.60 -13.64 -3.01
CA THR A 564 -56.72 -13.44 -3.92
C THR A 564 -56.31 -12.72 -5.20
N ALA A 565 -55.57 -11.65 -5.07
CA ALA A 565 -55.10 -10.87 -6.21
C ALA A 565 -54.13 -11.66 -7.11
N VAL A 566 -53.20 -12.40 -6.52
CA VAL A 566 -52.24 -13.25 -7.28
C VAL A 566 -52.98 -14.35 -8.04
N LEU A 567 -53.99 -14.98 -7.44
CA LEU A 567 -54.78 -16.04 -8.11
C LEU A 567 -55.68 -15.49 -9.22
N ALA A 568 -56.12 -14.24 -9.12
CA ALA A 568 -56.94 -13.56 -10.12
C ALA A 568 -56.11 -12.90 -11.25
N ASP A 569 -54.80 -12.84 -11.15
CA ASP A 569 -53.91 -12.23 -12.15
C ASP A 569 -53.83 -13.11 -13.42
N GLU A 570 -54.03 -12.52 -14.59
CA GLU A 570 -53.97 -13.22 -15.89
C GLU A 570 -52.68 -14.02 -16.09
N ARG A 571 -51.57 -13.52 -15.55
CA ARG A 571 -50.26 -14.20 -15.62
C ARG A 571 -50.22 -15.50 -14.81
N SER A 572 -51.11 -15.66 -13.82
CA SER A 572 -51.24 -16.85 -13.02
C SER A 572 -52.02 -17.98 -13.72
N GLU A 573 -53.00 -17.63 -14.58
CA GLU A 573 -53.83 -18.57 -15.31
C GLU A 573 -53.02 -19.61 -16.06
N LYS A 574 -52.02 -19.19 -16.78
CA LYS A 574 -51.11 -20.05 -17.55
C LYS A 574 -50.48 -21.17 -16.72
N TRP A 575 -50.24 -20.93 -15.43
CA TRP A 575 -49.59 -21.89 -14.54
C TRP A 575 -50.58 -22.77 -13.75
N MET A 576 -51.84 -22.37 -13.76
CA MET A 576 -52.92 -23.07 -13.08
C MET A 576 -53.80 -23.89 -14.06
N GLU A 577 -53.70 -23.63 -15.37
CA GLU A 577 -54.50 -24.31 -16.38
C GLU A 577 -54.36 -25.84 -16.27
N GLY A 578 -55.51 -26.53 -16.13
CA GLY A 578 -55.55 -27.97 -16.00
C GLY A 578 -55.06 -28.55 -14.68
N LYS A 579 -54.82 -27.71 -13.68
CA LYS A 579 -54.24 -28.11 -12.37
C LYS A 579 -55.14 -27.66 -11.22
N SER A 580 -55.08 -28.41 -10.12
CA SER A 580 -55.71 -28.03 -8.86
C SER A 580 -54.73 -27.36 -7.91
N ILE A 581 -55.18 -26.29 -7.24
CA ILE A 581 -54.40 -25.59 -6.23
C ILE A 581 -54.39 -26.44 -4.96
N VAL A 582 -53.21 -26.86 -4.53
CA VAL A 582 -53.02 -27.63 -3.29
C VAL A 582 -52.86 -26.69 -2.09
N LYS A 583 -52.05 -25.65 -2.26
CA LYS A 583 -51.76 -24.70 -1.19
C LYS A 583 -51.21 -23.40 -1.78
N VAL A 584 -51.51 -22.26 -1.14
CA VAL A 584 -50.87 -20.98 -1.38
C VAL A 584 -50.11 -20.56 -0.12
N ILE A 585 -48.85 -20.23 -0.27
CA ILE A 585 -47.97 -19.81 0.82
C ILE A 585 -47.58 -18.38 0.56
N VAL A 586 -48.01 -17.46 1.41
CA VAL A 586 -47.59 -16.06 1.38
C VAL A 586 -46.54 -15.84 2.48
N VAL A 587 -45.36 -15.53 2.07
CA VAL A 587 -44.29 -15.06 2.99
C VAL A 587 -44.31 -13.53 2.97
N PRO A 588 -44.67 -12.89 4.09
CA PRO A 588 -44.82 -11.43 4.14
C PRO A 588 -43.62 -10.71 3.60
N LYS A 589 -43.87 -9.72 2.75
CA LYS A 589 -42.86 -8.84 2.13
C LYS A 589 -41.79 -9.55 1.26
N LYS A 590 -42.05 -10.78 0.80
CA LYS A 590 -41.05 -11.55 0.02
C LYS A 590 -41.63 -12.29 -1.17
N ILE A 591 -42.44 -13.29 -0.95
CA ILE A 591 -42.81 -14.25 -1.98
C ILE A 591 -44.24 -14.80 -1.78
N VAL A 592 -44.92 -15.06 -2.87
CA VAL A 592 -46.12 -15.89 -2.91
C VAL A 592 -45.80 -17.16 -3.68
N ASN A 593 -45.92 -18.31 -3.05
CA ASN A 593 -45.70 -19.61 -3.70
C ASN A 593 -47.01 -20.40 -3.80
N ILE A 594 -47.42 -20.68 -5.03
CA ILE A 594 -48.63 -21.46 -5.33
C ILE A 594 -48.20 -22.87 -5.66
N VAL A 595 -48.68 -23.83 -4.85
CA VAL A 595 -48.44 -25.24 -5.09
C VAL A 595 -49.64 -25.80 -5.87
N VAL A 596 -49.37 -26.27 -7.08
CA VAL A 596 -50.36 -26.84 -8.00
C VAL A 596 -50.00 -28.30 -8.30
N LYS A 597 -51.03 -29.13 -8.50
CA LYS A 597 -50.90 -30.56 -8.84
C LYS A 597 -51.74 -30.89 -10.07
#